data_a08e776ba2e9b1c97012ed0b8afeb213
#
_entry.id   a08e776ba2e9b1c97012ed0b8afeb213
#
_cell.length_a   1.000
_cell.length_b   1.000
_cell.length_c   1.000
_cell.angle_alpha   90.00
_cell.angle_beta   90.00
_cell.angle_gamma   90.00
#
_symmetry.space_group_name_H-M   'P 1'
#
loop_
_entity.id
_entity.type
_entity.pdbx_description
1 polymer ?
#
loop_
_entity_poly.entity_id
_entity_poly.type
_entity_poly.pdbx_seq_one_letter_code
_entity_poly.pdbx_strand_id
1 'polypeptide(L)'
;HANAQAATTARVTTVRVTTPREAFGANFGDDYFLATYRQIASYWRTLERESPRIKVQVMGKTAEGRDQLMLIVTSPENHRQLERYRSIAARLAKAEGLTDDAARALAKEGKAVVWIDGGLHATETLGAQQLGEMSYQMASRTDEETLRFLDDVILLLVHANPDGNDLVSDWYMREREPTARTLAGLPRLYQKYIGHDNNREFFTSTQRETEN
;
A
#
# COMPACT_ATOMS: atom_id res chain seq x y z
N HIS A 1 23.36 -28.81 43.07
CA HIS A 1 23.08 -28.97 41.63
C HIS A 1 22.38 -27.72 41.17
N ALA A 2 23.13 -26.84 40.50
CA ALA A 2 22.59 -25.65 39.86
C ALA A 2 22.22 -26.03 38.40
N ASN A 3 20.93 -25.95 38.05
CA ASN A 3 20.47 -26.06 36.68
C ASN A 3 20.65 -24.70 36.00
N ALA A 4 21.63 -24.59 35.15
CA ALA A 4 21.77 -23.46 34.22
C ALA A 4 20.78 -23.65 33.06
N GLN A 5 19.72 -22.87 33.06
CA GLN A 5 18.79 -22.78 31.96
C GLN A 5 19.44 -21.94 30.86
N ALA A 6 19.84 -22.58 29.77
CA ALA A 6 20.38 -21.91 28.59
C ALA A 6 19.24 -21.15 27.90
N ALA A 7 19.28 -19.83 27.98
CA ALA A 7 18.42 -18.97 27.20
C ALA A 7 18.80 -19.08 25.70
N THR A 8 17.98 -19.76 24.94
CA THR A 8 18.10 -19.81 23.48
C THR A 8 17.75 -18.43 22.90
N THR A 9 18.77 -17.63 22.65
CA THR A 9 18.62 -16.36 21.93
C THR A 9 18.23 -16.70 20.49
N ALA A 10 16.95 -16.56 20.18
CA ALA A 10 16.49 -16.67 18.81
C ALA A 10 17.23 -15.62 17.97
N ARG A 11 18.08 -16.05 17.04
CA ARG A 11 18.72 -15.20 16.05
C ARG A 11 17.59 -14.57 15.22
N VAL A 12 17.34 -13.30 15.43
CA VAL A 12 16.54 -12.48 14.53
C VAL A 12 17.33 -12.40 13.22
N THR A 13 17.02 -13.26 12.27
CA THR A 13 17.53 -13.14 10.91
C THR A 13 16.91 -11.87 10.34
N THR A 14 17.68 -10.80 10.30
CA THR A 14 17.29 -9.57 9.60
C THR A 14 17.14 -9.93 8.13
N VAL A 15 15.90 -10.12 7.69
CA VAL A 15 15.61 -10.28 6.26
C VAL A 15 15.98 -8.96 5.60
N ARG A 16 16.95 -9.02 4.69
CA ARG A 16 17.34 -7.84 3.92
C ARG A 16 16.21 -7.52 2.94
N VAL A 17 15.70 -6.30 3.03
CA VAL A 17 14.67 -5.78 2.13
C VAL A 17 15.33 -4.90 1.08
N THR A 18 15.05 -5.14 -0.20
CA THR A 18 15.54 -4.34 -1.34
C THR A 18 15.10 -2.89 -1.18
N THR A 19 16.03 -1.96 -1.19
CA THR A 19 15.75 -0.52 -1.08
C THR A 19 15.18 0.04 -2.40
N PRO A 20 14.45 1.18 -2.38
CA PRO A 20 14.03 1.85 -3.61
C PRO A 20 15.20 2.15 -4.54
N ARG A 21 16.34 2.61 -4.00
CA ARG A 21 17.54 2.90 -4.79
C ARG A 21 18.12 1.66 -5.50
N GLU A 22 18.08 0.51 -4.87
CA GLU A 22 18.48 -0.75 -5.51
C GLU A 22 17.49 -1.17 -6.60
N ALA A 23 16.20 -0.94 -6.39
CA ALA A 23 15.15 -1.33 -7.32
C ALA A 23 15.07 -0.41 -8.56
N PHE A 24 15.29 0.90 -8.39
CA PHE A 24 15.01 1.92 -9.41
C PHE A 24 16.23 2.75 -9.82
N GLY A 25 17.35 2.65 -9.10
CA GLY A 25 18.49 3.56 -9.24
C GLY A 25 18.26 4.94 -8.59
N ALA A 26 17.10 5.17 -7.98
CA ALA A 26 16.68 6.39 -7.29
C ALA A 26 15.82 6.05 -6.08
N ASN A 27 15.67 6.99 -5.14
CA ASN A 27 14.68 6.88 -4.07
C ASN A 27 13.37 7.54 -4.49
N PHE A 28 12.27 7.15 -3.86
CA PHE A 28 11.04 7.92 -3.95
C PHE A 28 11.28 9.32 -3.36
N GLY A 29 10.90 10.35 -4.12
CA GLY A 29 11.13 11.73 -3.74
C GLY A 29 12.50 12.32 -4.14
N ASP A 30 13.39 11.56 -4.76
CA ASP A 30 14.59 12.13 -5.38
C ASP A 30 14.17 13.10 -6.50
N ASP A 31 14.92 14.20 -6.64
CA ASP A 31 14.67 15.19 -7.66
C ASP A 31 14.63 14.57 -9.06
N TYR A 32 13.70 15.02 -9.87
CA TYR A 32 13.52 14.60 -11.26
C TYR A 32 13.21 13.09 -11.47
N PHE A 33 12.81 12.37 -10.45
CA PHE A 33 12.44 10.96 -10.55
C PHE A 33 10.94 10.74 -10.23
N LEU A 34 10.24 10.01 -11.09
CA LEU A 34 8.88 9.50 -10.85
C LEU A 34 8.82 8.03 -11.24
N ALA A 35 8.52 7.17 -10.27
CA ALA A 35 8.24 5.76 -10.55
C ALA A 35 6.87 5.60 -11.22
N THR A 36 6.80 4.79 -12.27
CA THR A 36 5.53 4.37 -12.86
C THR A 36 4.79 3.41 -11.96
N TYR A 37 3.48 3.25 -12.17
CA TYR A 37 2.71 2.21 -11.47
C TYR A 37 3.28 0.81 -11.69
N ARG A 38 3.69 0.48 -12.93
CA ARG A 38 4.31 -0.81 -13.24
C ARG A 38 5.56 -1.08 -12.39
N GLN A 39 6.38 -0.06 -12.17
CA GLN A 39 7.56 -0.15 -11.30
C GLN A 39 7.17 -0.33 -9.84
N ILE A 40 6.21 0.46 -9.33
CA ILE A 40 5.70 0.34 -7.96
C ILE A 40 5.08 -1.04 -7.74
N ALA A 41 4.24 -1.52 -8.65
CA ALA A 41 3.61 -2.84 -8.57
C ALA A 41 4.64 -3.98 -8.55
N SER A 42 5.68 -3.91 -9.39
CA SER A 42 6.78 -4.87 -9.40
C SER A 42 7.57 -4.83 -8.08
N TYR A 43 7.81 -3.64 -7.56
CA TYR A 43 8.49 -3.44 -6.29
C TYR A 43 7.68 -4.00 -5.11
N TRP A 44 6.38 -3.79 -5.09
CA TRP A 44 5.49 -4.37 -4.08
C TRP A 44 5.53 -5.89 -4.08
N ARG A 45 5.61 -6.52 -5.26
CA ARG A 45 5.80 -7.97 -5.36
C ARG A 45 7.18 -8.43 -4.85
N THR A 46 8.19 -7.58 -4.98
CA THR A 46 9.52 -7.84 -4.39
C THR A 46 9.44 -7.76 -2.87
N LEU A 47 8.84 -6.71 -2.31
CA LEU A 47 8.65 -6.58 -0.87
C LEU A 47 7.83 -7.74 -0.27
N GLU A 48 6.81 -8.23 -0.97
CA GLU A 48 6.03 -9.40 -0.54
C GLU A 48 6.89 -10.66 -0.39
N ARG A 49 7.85 -10.88 -1.30
CA ARG A 49 8.77 -12.02 -1.21
C ARG A 49 9.82 -11.87 -0.11
N GLU A 50 10.20 -10.65 0.20
CA GLU A 50 11.32 -10.33 1.09
C GLU A 50 10.87 -10.02 2.52
N SER A 51 9.62 -9.66 2.75
CA SER A 51 9.12 -9.28 4.07
C SER A 51 7.83 -10.02 4.44
N PRO A 52 7.80 -10.75 5.55
CA PRO A 52 6.58 -11.43 6.01
C PRO A 52 5.50 -10.46 6.52
N ARG A 53 5.78 -9.15 6.49
CA ARG A 53 4.85 -8.08 6.87
C ARG A 53 3.97 -7.60 5.73
N ILE A 54 4.27 -8.04 4.49
CA ILE A 54 3.63 -7.56 3.26
C ILE A 54 2.89 -8.70 2.58
N LYS A 55 1.64 -8.45 2.18
CA LYS A 55 0.90 -9.26 1.22
C LYS A 55 0.32 -8.37 0.14
N VAL A 56 0.36 -8.82 -1.10
CA VAL A 56 -0.20 -8.12 -2.24
C VAL A 56 -1.47 -8.81 -2.69
N GLN A 57 -2.56 -8.06 -2.73
CA GLN A 57 -3.84 -8.53 -3.23
C GLN A 57 -4.21 -7.78 -4.53
N VAL A 58 -4.69 -8.52 -5.53
CA VAL A 58 -5.35 -7.92 -6.69
C VAL A 58 -6.79 -7.61 -6.30
N MET A 59 -7.19 -6.35 -6.41
CA MET A 59 -8.56 -5.91 -6.15
C MET A 59 -9.44 -6.15 -7.37
N GLY A 60 -8.94 -5.76 -8.55
CA GLY A 60 -9.64 -5.90 -9.82
C GLY A 60 -8.77 -5.38 -10.97
N LYS A 61 -9.42 -5.04 -12.08
CA LYS A 61 -8.77 -4.49 -13.28
C LYS A 61 -9.13 -3.02 -13.46
N THR A 62 -8.13 -2.22 -13.81
CA THR A 62 -8.33 -0.83 -14.21
C THR A 62 -9.03 -0.72 -15.56
N ALA A 63 -9.43 0.50 -15.95
CA ALA A 63 -10.01 0.78 -17.25
C ALA A 63 -9.10 0.41 -18.43
N GLU A 64 -7.76 0.43 -18.23
CA GLU A 64 -6.77 0.01 -19.24
C GLU A 64 -6.30 -1.45 -19.05
N GLY A 65 -6.93 -2.22 -18.16
CA GLY A 65 -6.69 -3.65 -17.98
C GLY A 65 -5.51 -4.01 -17.06
N ARG A 66 -4.92 -3.06 -16.34
CA ARG A 66 -3.88 -3.32 -15.34
C ARG A 66 -4.51 -3.96 -14.10
N ASP A 67 -3.74 -4.74 -13.35
CA ASP A 67 -4.14 -5.14 -12.00
C ASP A 67 -4.11 -3.91 -11.08
N GLN A 68 -5.22 -3.60 -10.42
CA GLN A 68 -5.22 -2.65 -9.31
C GLN A 68 -4.84 -3.42 -8.03
N LEU A 69 -3.75 -3.00 -7.41
CA LEU A 69 -3.17 -3.71 -6.27
C LEU A 69 -3.46 -2.98 -4.96
N MET A 70 -3.67 -3.78 -3.93
CA MET A 70 -3.68 -3.38 -2.53
C MET A 70 -2.57 -4.12 -1.79
N LEU A 71 -1.79 -3.41 -0.97
CA LEU A 71 -0.93 -4.02 0.02
C LEU A 71 -1.67 -4.17 1.34
N ILE A 72 -1.55 -5.33 1.94
CA ILE A 72 -1.93 -5.59 3.33
C ILE A 72 -0.63 -5.60 4.13
N VAL A 73 -0.48 -4.61 4.99
CA VAL A 73 0.73 -4.39 5.79
C VAL A 73 0.39 -4.54 7.26
N THR A 74 1.01 -5.51 7.93
CA THR A 74 0.81 -5.78 9.36
C THR A 74 1.86 -6.75 9.87
N SER A 75 1.87 -7.09 11.15
CA SER A 75 2.80 -8.10 11.67
C SER A 75 2.56 -9.49 11.08
N PRO A 76 3.59 -10.36 11.04
CA PRO A 76 3.42 -11.74 10.57
C PRO A 76 2.37 -12.53 11.38
N GLU A 77 2.21 -12.21 12.66
CA GLU A 77 1.18 -12.82 13.52
C GLU A 77 -0.22 -12.42 13.04
N ASN A 78 -0.44 -11.13 12.80
CA ASN A 78 -1.71 -10.65 12.29
C ASN A 78 -2.03 -11.23 10.91
N HIS A 79 -1.02 -11.41 10.05
CA HIS A 79 -1.21 -12.07 8.74
C HIS A 79 -1.77 -13.49 8.86
N ARG A 80 -1.37 -14.24 9.89
CA ARG A 80 -1.91 -15.58 10.13
C ARG A 80 -3.37 -15.56 10.57
N GLN A 81 -3.85 -14.44 11.08
CA GLN A 81 -5.20 -14.27 11.63
C GLN A 81 -6.08 -13.30 10.83
N LEU A 82 -5.69 -12.92 9.61
CA LEU A 82 -6.39 -11.89 8.82
C LEU A 82 -7.89 -12.19 8.66
N GLU A 83 -8.27 -13.44 8.41
CA GLU A 83 -9.67 -13.80 8.25
C GLU A 83 -10.50 -13.61 9.54
N ARG A 84 -9.88 -13.88 10.68
CA ARG A 84 -10.48 -13.59 11.99
C ARG A 84 -10.73 -12.09 12.15
N TYR A 85 -9.73 -11.26 11.88
CA TYR A 85 -9.86 -9.80 12.00
C TYR A 85 -10.84 -9.22 10.98
N ARG A 86 -10.87 -9.76 9.77
CA ARG A 86 -11.86 -9.41 8.75
C ARG A 86 -13.29 -9.71 9.23
N SER A 87 -13.49 -10.88 9.82
CA SER A 87 -14.79 -11.27 10.38
C SER A 87 -15.22 -10.37 11.53
N ILE A 88 -14.29 -10.00 12.44
CA ILE A 88 -14.56 -9.07 13.53
C ILE A 88 -14.95 -7.69 12.98
N ALA A 89 -14.17 -7.16 12.05
CA ALA A 89 -14.46 -5.87 11.43
C ALA A 89 -15.83 -5.84 10.73
N ALA A 90 -16.16 -6.90 9.98
CA ALA A 90 -17.45 -7.04 9.31
C ALA A 90 -18.62 -7.11 10.30
N ARG A 91 -18.46 -7.83 11.42
CA ARG A 91 -19.49 -7.89 12.48
C ARG A 91 -19.71 -6.53 13.14
N LEU A 92 -18.62 -5.81 13.45
CA LEU A 92 -18.69 -4.46 14.01
C LEU A 92 -19.35 -3.47 13.05
N ALA A 93 -19.00 -3.53 11.76
CA ALA A 93 -19.54 -2.64 10.73
C ALA A 93 -21.05 -2.86 10.51
N LYS A 94 -21.51 -4.12 10.52
CA LYS A 94 -22.94 -4.44 10.34
C LYS A 94 -23.77 -4.16 11.59
N ALA A 95 -23.20 -4.36 12.76
CA ALA A 95 -23.83 -4.22 14.09
C ALA A 95 -25.15 -5.01 14.30
N GLU A 96 -25.51 -5.90 13.38
CA GLU A 96 -26.77 -6.66 13.44
C GLU A 96 -26.79 -7.62 14.64
N GLY A 97 -27.77 -7.46 15.53
CA GLY A 97 -27.94 -8.29 16.73
C GLY A 97 -26.77 -8.18 17.72
N LEU A 98 -25.96 -7.14 17.65
CA LEU A 98 -24.80 -6.93 18.49
C LEU A 98 -25.16 -6.03 19.68
N THR A 99 -24.95 -6.55 20.90
CA THR A 99 -25.06 -5.72 22.10
C THR A 99 -23.80 -4.86 22.30
N ASP A 100 -23.91 -3.78 23.05
CA ASP A 100 -22.77 -2.91 23.36
C ASP A 100 -21.60 -3.66 24.01
N ASP A 101 -21.87 -4.59 24.93
CA ASP A 101 -20.83 -5.37 25.58
C ASP A 101 -20.14 -6.34 24.61
N ALA A 102 -20.90 -6.98 23.72
CA ALA A 102 -20.37 -7.83 22.67
C ALA A 102 -19.54 -7.01 21.66
N ALA A 103 -19.99 -5.80 21.31
CA ALA A 103 -19.23 -4.89 20.45
C ALA A 103 -17.90 -4.48 21.10
N ARG A 104 -17.90 -4.13 22.38
CA ARG A 104 -16.66 -3.80 23.11
C ARG A 104 -15.71 -4.99 23.23
N ALA A 105 -16.23 -6.19 23.41
CA ALA A 105 -15.40 -7.41 23.43
C ALA A 105 -14.73 -7.65 22.07
N LEU A 106 -15.49 -7.55 20.97
CA LEU A 106 -14.96 -7.66 19.62
C LEU A 106 -13.93 -6.57 19.30
N ALA A 107 -14.18 -5.33 19.69
CA ALA A 107 -13.25 -4.23 19.48
C ALA A 107 -11.91 -4.42 20.22
N LYS A 108 -11.93 -5.04 21.41
CA LYS A 108 -10.70 -5.39 22.15
C LYS A 108 -9.92 -6.54 21.50
N GLU A 109 -10.62 -7.46 20.87
CA GLU A 109 -10.02 -8.61 20.18
C GLU A 109 -9.51 -8.25 18.79
N GLY A 110 -10.20 -7.32 18.13
CA GLY A 110 -9.90 -6.88 16.77
C GLY A 110 -8.64 -6.03 16.65
N LYS A 111 -8.35 -5.63 15.42
CA LYS A 111 -7.28 -4.70 15.10
C LYS A 111 -7.87 -3.47 14.40
N ALA A 112 -7.23 -2.32 14.56
CA ALA A 112 -7.57 -1.16 13.76
C ALA A 112 -7.25 -1.43 12.30
N VAL A 113 -8.21 -1.20 11.41
CA VAL A 113 -8.02 -1.29 9.97
C VAL A 113 -7.93 0.11 9.41
N VAL A 114 -6.80 0.45 8.82
CA VAL A 114 -6.52 1.78 8.27
C VAL A 114 -6.35 1.65 6.76
N TRP A 115 -7.19 2.34 6.01
CA TRP A 115 -7.10 2.46 4.57
C TRP A 115 -6.37 3.74 4.20
N ILE A 116 -5.36 3.63 3.35
CA ILE A 116 -4.65 4.77 2.76
C ILE A 116 -4.57 4.52 1.27
N ASP A 117 -5.23 5.36 0.49
CA ASP A 117 -5.02 5.42 -0.95
C ASP A 117 -4.17 6.62 -1.34
N GLY A 118 -3.57 6.52 -2.51
CA GLY A 118 -2.73 7.57 -3.06
C GLY A 118 -2.72 7.56 -4.58
N GLY A 119 -2.38 8.71 -5.16
CA GLY A 119 -2.26 8.85 -6.62
C GLY A 119 -3.58 8.96 -7.36
N LEU A 120 -4.68 9.35 -6.70
CA LEU A 120 -5.99 9.54 -7.34
C LEU A 120 -5.90 10.55 -8.48
N HIS A 121 -5.45 11.76 -8.19
CA HIS A 121 -5.09 12.75 -9.21
C HIS A 121 -3.64 12.50 -9.62
N ALA A 122 -3.41 11.83 -10.72
CA ALA A 122 -2.08 11.35 -11.08
C ALA A 122 -1.04 12.45 -11.30
N THR A 123 -1.46 13.68 -11.58
CA THR A 123 -0.58 14.86 -11.70
C THR A 123 -0.12 15.39 -10.34
N GLU A 124 -0.77 15.01 -9.24
CA GLU A 124 -0.35 15.25 -7.86
C GLU A 124 0.59 14.10 -7.42
N THR A 125 1.78 14.06 -8.00
CA THR A 125 2.66 12.89 -8.02
C THR A 125 3.05 12.36 -6.66
N LEU A 126 3.07 13.21 -5.62
CA LEU A 126 3.52 12.85 -4.27
C LEU A 126 2.75 11.64 -3.70
N GLY A 127 1.43 11.61 -3.83
CA GLY A 127 0.59 10.55 -3.23
C GLY A 127 0.95 9.15 -3.74
N ALA A 128 1.21 9.00 -5.04
CA ALA A 128 1.62 7.72 -5.63
C ALA A 128 3.03 7.31 -5.18
N GLN A 129 3.99 8.25 -5.19
CA GLN A 129 5.37 7.98 -4.79
C GLN A 129 5.48 7.66 -3.29
N GLN A 130 4.69 8.33 -2.45
CA GLN A 130 4.63 8.08 -1.02
C GLN A 130 4.19 6.66 -0.67
N LEU A 131 3.26 6.07 -1.42
CA LEU A 131 2.86 4.66 -1.21
C LEU A 131 4.04 3.71 -1.37
N GLY A 132 4.91 3.97 -2.36
CA GLY A 132 6.13 3.18 -2.56
C GLY A 132 7.10 3.32 -1.39
N GLU A 133 7.37 4.54 -0.94
CA GLU A 133 8.25 4.79 0.20
C GLU A 133 7.68 4.19 1.50
N MET A 134 6.40 4.42 1.79
CA MET A 134 5.73 3.88 2.99
C MET A 134 5.80 2.35 3.01
N SER A 135 5.59 1.69 1.87
CA SER A 135 5.66 0.23 1.79
C SER A 135 7.06 -0.29 2.14
N TYR A 136 8.12 0.39 1.69
CA TYR A 136 9.49 0.06 2.04
C TYR A 136 9.77 0.26 3.54
N GLN A 137 9.38 1.41 4.10
CA GLN A 137 9.58 1.72 5.51
C GLN A 137 8.89 0.67 6.41
N MET A 138 7.64 0.33 6.12
CA MET A 138 6.90 -0.68 6.89
C MET A 138 7.48 -2.10 6.72
N ALA A 139 8.02 -2.43 5.56
CA ALA A 139 8.65 -3.73 5.32
C ALA A 139 9.98 -3.90 6.06
N SER A 140 10.76 -2.82 6.23
CA SER A 140 12.18 -2.86 6.61
C SER A 140 12.49 -2.38 8.02
N ARG A 141 11.78 -1.36 8.53
CA ARG A 141 12.08 -0.75 9.85
C ARG A 141 11.85 -1.72 11.00
N THR A 142 12.70 -1.60 12.02
CA THR A 142 12.69 -2.49 13.21
C THR A 142 12.67 -1.70 14.53
N ASP A 143 12.44 -0.40 14.48
CA ASP A 143 12.25 0.41 15.68
C ASP A 143 10.95 0.03 16.40
N GLU A 144 10.91 0.30 17.69
CA GLU A 144 9.83 -0.10 18.59
C GLU A 144 8.47 0.47 18.14
N GLU A 145 8.43 1.72 17.67
CA GLU A 145 7.20 2.36 17.22
C GLU A 145 6.63 1.66 15.98
N THR A 146 7.47 1.36 15.00
CA THR A 146 7.05 0.65 13.79
C THR A 146 6.56 -0.76 14.12
N LEU A 147 7.25 -1.48 15.00
CA LEU A 147 6.84 -2.83 15.39
C LEU A 147 5.52 -2.82 16.15
N ARG A 148 5.33 -1.89 17.10
CA ARG A 148 4.05 -1.69 17.80
C ARG A 148 2.93 -1.36 16.84
N PHE A 149 3.16 -0.44 15.90
CA PHE A 149 2.18 -0.08 14.87
C PHE A 149 1.74 -1.31 14.05
N LEU A 150 2.70 -2.13 13.59
CA LEU A 150 2.40 -3.34 12.83
C LEU A 150 1.63 -4.39 13.64
N ASP A 151 1.81 -4.43 14.96
CA ASP A 151 1.06 -5.33 15.84
C ASP A 151 -0.37 -4.85 16.08
N ASP A 152 -0.59 -3.54 16.19
CA ASP A 152 -1.88 -2.96 16.54
C ASP A 152 -2.79 -2.69 15.32
N VAL A 153 -2.20 -2.55 14.13
CA VAL A 153 -2.88 -2.07 12.92
C VAL A 153 -2.74 -3.05 11.75
N ILE A 154 -3.81 -3.17 10.99
CA ILE A 154 -3.81 -3.73 9.63
C ILE A 154 -3.93 -2.55 8.67
N LEU A 155 -2.83 -2.21 8.02
CA LEU A 155 -2.76 -1.11 7.06
C LEU A 155 -3.02 -1.63 5.65
N LEU A 156 -3.95 -1.00 4.94
CA LEU A 156 -4.30 -1.28 3.56
C LEU A 156 -3.82 -0.11 2.70
N LEU A 157 -2.79 -0.33 1.88
CA LEU A 157 -2.26 0.67 0.96
C LEU A 157 -2.77 0.40 -0.45
N VAL A 158 -3.45 1.37 -1.06
CA VAL A 158 -4.07 1.23 -2.37
C VAL A 158 -3.58 2.29 -3.34
N HIS A 159 -3.21 1.87 -4.55
CA HIS A 159 -2.95 2.81 -5.62
C HIS A 159 -4.26 3.13 -6.35
N ALA A 160 -4.78 4.34 -6.14
CA ALA A 160 -6.12 4.71 -6.57
C ALA A 160 -6.26 4.87 -8.10
N ASN A 161 -5.20 5.26 -8.82
CA ASN A 161 -5.23 5.50 -10.27
C ASN A 161 -3.97 4.95 -10.97
N PRO A 162 -3.86 3.63 -11.15
CA PRO A 162 -2.72 3.00 -11.81
C PRO A 162 -2.47 3.50 -13.23
N ASP A 163 -3.53 3.66 -14.02
CA ASP A 163 -3.46 4.08 -15.42
C ASP A 163 -2.96 5.53 -15.54
N GLY A 164 -3.47 6.40 -14.68
CA GLY A 164 -3.03 7.79 -14.63
C GLY A 164 -1.58 7.93 -14.18
N ASN A 165 -1.15 7.15 -13.19
CA ASN A 165 0.24 7.20 -12.75
C ASN A 165 1.21 6.75 -13.84
N ASP A 166 0.91 5.68 -14.58
CA ASP A 166 1.73 5.26 -15.72
C ASP A 166 1.81 6.36 -16.78
N LEU A 167 0.64 6.95 -17.14
CA LEU A 167 0.60 8.05 -18.12
C LEU A 167 1.48 9.24 -17.71
N VAL A 168 1.34 9.70 -16.47
CA VAL A 168 2.04 10.91 -15.97
C VAL A 168 3.52 10.64 -15.79
N SER A 169 3.88 9.52 -15.18
CA SER A 169 5.28 9.18 -14.93
C SER A 169 6.03 8.86 -16.22
N ASP A 170 5.44 8.11 -17.15
CA ASP A 170 6.06 7.84 -18.46
C ASP A 170 6.25 9.16 -19.25
N TRP A 171 5.27 10.05 -19.21
CA TRP A 171 5.37 11.35 -19.88
C TRP A 171 6.50 12.19 -19.28
N TYR A 172 6.61 12.28 -17.96
CA TYR A 172 7.66 13.03 -17.28
C TYR A 172 9.04 12.43 -17.54
N MET A 173 9.18 11.11 -17.41
CA MET A 173 10.45 10.41 -17.53
C MET A 173 10.94 10.20 -18.96
N ARG A 174 10.11 10.53 -20.01
CA ARG A 174 10.53 10.44 -21.42
C ARG A 174 11.68 11.37 -21.76
N GLU A 175 11.75 12.52 -21.05
CA GLU A 175 12.83 13.48 -21.22
C GLU A 175 14.12 12.97 -20.58
N ARG A 176 15.18 12.90 -21.36
CA ARG A 176 16.46 12.36 -20.92
C ARG A 176 17.20 13.32 -20.01
N GLU A 177 17.12 14.64 -20.34
CA GLU A 177 17.70 15.69 -19.51
C GLU A 177 16.82 15.92 -18.27
N PRO A 178 17.30 15.58 -17.05
CA PRO A 178 16.46 15.65 -15.85
C PRO A 178 15.86 17.03 -15.60
N THR A 179 16.64 18.09 -15.81
CA THR A 179 16.23 19.47 -15.55
C THR A 179 15.21 20.01 -16.56
N ALA A 180 15.04 19.34 -17.70
CA ALA A 180 14.04 19.67 -18.73
C ALA A 180 12.73 18.89 -18.55
N ARG A 181 12.63 17.96 -17.59
CA ARG A 181 11.41 17.17 -17.32
C ARG A 181 10.26 18.06 -16.87
N THR A 182 9.11 17.85 -17.47
CA THR A 182 7.91 18.63 -17.18
C THR A 182 6.63 17.83 -17.46
N LEU A 183 5.55 18.16 -16.76
CA LEU A 183 4.20 17.65 -17.03
C LEU A 183 3.47 18.47 -18.11
N ALA A 184 4.04 19.58 -18.58
CA ALA A 184 3.43 20.38 -19.65
C ALA A 184 3.19 19.54 -20.90
N GLY A 185 2.05 19.75 -21.54
CA GLY A 185 1.68 19.04 -22.76
C GLY A 185 1.30 17.57 -22.58
N LEU A 186 0.92 17.16 -21.38
CA LEU A 186 0.39 15.82 -21.12
C LEU A 186 -0.70 15.48 -22.15
N PRO A 187 -0.63 14.34 -22.88
CA PRO A 187 -1.40 14.14 -24.11
C PRO A 187 -2.89 13.90 -23.91
N ARG A 188 -3.31 13.55 -22.68
CA ARG A 188 -4.70 13.26 -22.33
C ARG A 188 -4.93 13.38 -20.83
N LEU A 189 -6.20 13.34 -20.43
CA LEU A 189 -6.56 13.28 -19.02
C LEU A 189 -6.12 11.95 -18.38
N TYR A 190 -5.75 12.01 -17.13
CA TYR A 190 -5.34 10.85 -16.34
C TYR A 190 -6.51 10.00 -15.81
N GLN A 191 -7.74 10.50 -15.88
CA GLN A 191 -8.97 9.76 -15.58
C GLN A 191 -9.66 9.35 -16.89
N LYS A 192 -9.25 8.24 -17.44
CA LYS A 192 -9.76 7.75 -18.70
C LYS A 192 -11.23 7.33 -18.61
N TYR A 193 -12.02 7.69 -19.62
CA TYR A 193 -13.44 7.36 -19.81
C TYR A 193 -14.44 8.02 -18.86
N ILE A 194 -14.04 8.91 -17.98
CA ILE A 194 -14.97 9.73 -17.21
C ILE A 194 -14.86 11.20 -17.58
N GLY A 195 -15.99 11.90 -17.59
CA GLY A 195 -16.09 13.31 -17.96
C GLY A 195 -16.08 14.28 -16.80
N HIS A 196 -15.73 13.81 -15.60
CA HIS A 196 -15.68 14.58 -14.36
C HIS A 196 -14.44 14.24 -13.56
N ASP A 197 -14.19 14.97 -12.49
CA ASP A 197 -13.12 14.72 -11.55
C ASP A 197 -13.30 13.33 -10.90
N ASN A 198 -12.27 12.48 -10.95
CA ASN A 198 -12.30 11.13 -10.35
C ASN A 198 -12.45 11.16 -8.81
N ASN A 199 -12.18 12.29 -8.15
CA ASN A 199 -12.51 12.48 -6.74
C ASN A 199 -14.02 12.70 -6.48
N ARG A 200 -14.87 12.45 -7.48
CA ARG A 200 -16.34 12.39 -7.32
C ARG A 200 -16.89 10.99 -7.50
N GLU A 201 -16.01 10.03 -7.81
CA GLU A 201 -16.39 8.65 -8.06
C GLU A 201 -16.90 7.91 -6.82
N PHE A 202 -16.53 8.31 -5.62
CA PHE A 202 -16.92 7.65 -4.39
C PHE A 202 -18.45 7.60 -4.15
N PHE A 203 -19.24 8.37 -4.88
CA PHE A 203 -20.71 8.33 -4.84
C PHE A 203 -21.35 8.05 -6.20
N THR A 204 -20.62 8.17 -7.31
CA THR A 204 -21.14 7.85 -8.66
C THR A 204 -20.79 6.44 -9.09
N SER A 205 -19.62 5.94 -8.69
CA SER A 205 -19.11 4.59 -8.97
C SER A 205 -19.22 4.21 -10.44
N THR A 206 -18.72 5.10 -11.33
CA THR A 206 -18.76 4.89 -12.78
C THR A 206 -17.41 4.46 -13.34
N GLN A 207 -16.34 4.54 -12.56
CA GLN A 207 -14.99 4.13 -12.92
C GLN A 207 -14.63 2.78 -12.26
N ARG A 208 -14.00 1.89 -13.03
CA ARG A 208 -13.65 0.54 -12.55
C ARG A 208 -12.78 0.53 -11.30
N GLU A 209 -11.87 1.48 -11.21
CA GLU A 209 -10.98 1.65 -10.08
C GLU A 209 -11.72 1.97 -8.77
N THR A 210 -12.92 2.52 -8.87
CA THR A 210 -13.78 2.82 -7.72
C THR A 210 -14.66 1.62 -7.35
N GLU A 211 -15.01 0.76 -8.32
CA GLU A 211 -15.81 -0.44 -8.09
C GLU A 211 -15.00 -1.60 -7.49
N ASN A 212 -13.67 -1.62 -7.71
CA ASN A 212 -12.77 -2.66 -7.23
C ASN A 212 -12.61 -2.65 -5.70
#